data_6616e45a3761cc4bc60692c286d57b2a
#
_entry.id   6616e45a3761cc4bc60692c286d57b2a
#
_cell.length_a   1.000
_cell.length_b   1.000
_cell.length_c   1.000
_cell.angle_alpha   90.00
_cell.angle_beta   90.00
_cell.angle_gamma   90.00
#
_symmetry.space_group_name_H-M   'P 1'
#
loop_
_entity.id
_entity.type
_entity.pdbx_description
1 polymer ?
#
loop_
_entity_poly.entity_id
_entity_poly.type
_entity_poly.pdbx_seq_one_letter_code
_entity_poly.pdbx_strand_id
1 'polypeptide(L)'
;MQSGLGSLRTYVDLYQSYTRTEMIFDDASTRQLNDSLPAGTPEDRTFDVRSIDWADYWKNVHLPALTTMTKAYGRLQAASKRRGTTRRGLSEGTDVLAVFDLEGTVLDSTVIRQYLQLRRRTLHLAKWPAEVADLVSSAPTYLKAEKRDRGEFIRAFMRRYQGVPAGTVREQVAGPLGEDMRRLLRPGALSRIEEHRAAGHRTVLVTGSIDLLVEPIAHLFDEVVAGRMDERDGVMTGYLAAPPLVDEARAQWLKKYAEQGGYDLSRSYGYGDSHADASWLLLMGHPYTVNPDLPLYRLARKNHWPIEDWKTA
;
A
#
# COMPACT_ATOMS: atom_id res chain seq x y z
N MET A 1 -12.41 -18.58 -26.28
CA MET A 1 -12.08 -19.69 -25.39
C MET A 1 -10.72 -19.54 -24.67
N GLN A 2 -9.69 -18.92 -25.25
CA GLN A 2 -8.37 -18.74 -24.60
C GLN A 2 -8.37 -17.80 -23.37
N SER A 3 -9.30 -16.84 -23.26
CA SER A 3 -9.35 -15.91 -22.11
C SER A 3 -9.85 -16.56 -20.81
N GLY A 4 -10.69 -17.58 -20.89
CA GLY A 4 -11.22 -18.27 -19.71
C GLY A 4 -10.19 -19.19 -19.03
N LEU A 5 -9.32 -19.83 -19.81
CA LEU A 5 -8.25 -20.70 -19.31
C LEU A 5 -7.15 -19.91 -18.58
N GLY A 6 -6.84 -18.68 -19.06
CA GLY A 6 -5.89 -17.79 -18.38
C GLY A 6 -6.35 -17.37 -16.98
N SER A 7 -7.64 -17.05 -16.85
CA SER A 7 -8.24 -16.70 -15.54
C SER A 7 -8.26 -17.90 -14.59
N LEU A 8 -8.62 -19.09 -15.10
CA LEU A 8 -8.61 -20.32 -14.30
C LEU A 8 -7.21 -20.64 -13.77
N ARG A 9 -6.17 -20.49 -14.60
CA ARG A 9 -4.79 -20.69 -14.17
C ARG A 9 -4.36 -19.72 -13.07
N THR A 10 -4.77 -18.47 -13.15
CA THR A 10 -4.49 -17.48 -12.08
C THR A 10 -5.15 -17.87 -10.75
N TYR A 11 -6.38 -18.41 -10.79
CA TYR A 11 -7.03 -18.92 -9.57
C TYR A 11 -6.32 -20.17 -9.04
N VAL A 12 -5.94 -21.09 -9.90
CA VAL A 12 -5.17 -22.28 -9.49
C VAL A 12 -3.85 -21.86 -8.83
N ASP A 13 -3.13 -20.92 -9.40
CA ASP A 13 -1.87 -20.40 -8.86
C ASP A 13 -2.08 -19.69 -7.51
N LEU A 14 -3.16 -18.90 -7.37
CA LEU A 14 -3.52 -18.20 -6.13
C LEU A 14 -3.85 -19.19 -5.01
N TYR A 15 -4.62 -20.23 -5.32
CA TYR A 15 -5.05 -21.24 -4.33
C TYR A 15 -4.06 -22.41 -4.20
N GLN A 16 -2.97 -22.44 -4.96
CA GLN A 16 -2.00 -23.52 -4.95
C GLN A 16 -1.41 -23.80 -3.56
N SER A 17 -1.18 -22.75 -2.77
CA SER A 17 -0.69 -22.86 -1.40
C SER A 17 -1.70 -23.60 -0.49
N TYR A 18 -2.99 -23.36 -0.68
CA TYR A 18 -4.05 -24.02 0.08
C TYR A 18 -4.32 -25.44 -0.39
N THR A 19 -4.24 -25.70 -1.71
CA THR A 19 -4.52 -27.03 -2.28
C THR A 19 -3.34 -27.99 -2.12
N ARG A 20 -2.13 -27.48 -1.87
CA ARG A 20 -0.93 -28.30 -1.63
C ARG A 20 -0.62 -28.51 -0.16
N THR A 21 -1.29 -27.78 0.73
CA THR A 21 -1.10 -27.91 2.18
C THR A 21 -2.23 -28.74 2.73
N GLU A 22 -1.90 -29.91 3.23
CA GLU A 22 -2.83 -30.77 3.97
C GLU A 22 -2.96 -30.19 5.39
N MET A 23 -3.85 -29.20 5.56
CA MET A 23 -4.17 -28.63 6.88
C MET A 23 -5.42 -29.31 7.41
N ILE A 24 -5.26 -30.07 8.47
CA ILE A 24 -6.36 -30.62 9.26
C ILE A 24 -6.53 -29.70 10.46
N PHE A 25 -7.67 -29.01 10.53
CA PHE A 25 -8.02 -28.21 11.69
C PHE A 25 -8.67 -29.11 12.75
N ASP A 26 -8.14 -29.07 13.97
CA ASP A 26 -8.81 -29.67 15.10
C ASP A 26 -9.99 -28.80 15.55
N ASP A 27 -11.20 -29.27 15.34
CA ASP A 27 -12.46 -28.61 15.69
C ASP A 27 -13.12 -29.16 16.93
N ALA A 28 -12.42 -30.02 17.69
CA ALA A 28 -12.96 -30.70 18.85
C ALA A 28 -13.58 -29.74 19.90
N SER A 29 -12.87 -28.64 20.20
CA SER A 29 -13.36 -27.61 21.13
C SER A 29 -14.62 -26.91 20.61
N THR A 30 -14.68 -26.64 19.32
CA THR A 30 -15.84 -26.00 18.66
C THR A 30 -17.03 -26.90 18.68
N ARG A 31 -16.84 -28.20 18.41
CA ARG A 31 -17.90 -29.20 18.50
C ARG A 31 -18.41 -29.37 19.94
N GLN A 32 -17.51 -29.45 20.93
CA GLN A 32 -17.89 -29.52 22.33
C GLN A 32 -18.74 -28.32 22.77
N LEU A 33 -18.37 -27.12 22.30
CA LEU A 33 -19.14 -25.90 22.57
C LEU A 33 -20.53 -25.97 21.91
N ASN A 34 -20.61 -26.39 20.63
CA ASN A 34 -21.89 -26.58 19.95
C ASN A 34 -22.77 -27.61 20.64
N ASP A 35 -22.19 -28.75 21.07
CA ASP A 35 -22.90 -29.84 21.78
C ASP A 35 -23.36 -29.40 23.18
N SER A 36 -22.80 -28.32 23.74
CA SER A 36 -23.23 -27.73 25.02
C SER A 36 -24.43 -26.78 24.90
N LEU A 37 -24.90 -26.49 23.70
CA LEU A 37 -26.06 -25.63 23.48
C LEU A 37 -27.34 -26.30 24.01
N PRO A 38 -28.31 -25.50 24.53
CA PRO A 38 -29.58 -26.04 25.01
C PRO A 38 -30.33 -26.83 23.94
N ALA A 39 -31.00 -27.88 24.36
CA ALA A 39 -31.87 -28.66 23.47
C ALA A 39 -32.94 -27.73 22.85
N GLY A 40 -33.10 -27.78 21.52
CA GLY A 40 -34.01 -26.91 20.77
C GLY A 40 -33.43 -25.57 20.35
N THR A 41 -32.11 -25.37 20.47
CA THR A 41 -31.45 -24.21 19.88
C THR A 41 -31.79 -24.12 18.38
N PRO A 42 -32.27 -22.97 17.87
CA PRO A 42 -32.57 -22.80 16.46
C PRO A 42 -31.31 -23.05 15.58
N GLU A 43 -31.54 -23.62 14.40
CA GLU A 43 -30.47 -24.06 13.49
C GLU A 43 -29.55 -22.89 13.05
N ASP A 44 -30.10 -21.69 12.93
CA ASP A 44 -29.36 -20.46 12.62
C ASP A 44 -28.43 -19.96 13.75
N ARG A 45 -28.49 -20.58 14.91
CA ARG A 45 -27.66 -20.33 16.10
C ARG A 45 -26.72 -21.49 16.45
N THR A 46 -26.72 -22.52 15.64
CA THR A 46 -25.75 -23.63 15.75
C THR A 46 -24.55 -23.36 14.85
N PHE A 47 -23.43 -23.98 15.17
CA PHE A 47 -22.17 -23.79 14.39
C PHE A 47 -21.45 -25.13 14.18
N ASP A 48 -22.22 -26.22 14.06
CA ASP A 48 -21.67 -27.53 13.72
C ASP A 48 -21.31 -27.61 12.23
N VAL A 49 -20.03 -27.58 11.93
CA VAL A 49 -19.51 -27.64 10.55
C VAL A 49 -19.86 -28.95 9.84
N ARG A 50 -20.25 -30.01 10.58
CA ARG A 50 -20.68 -31.30 10.03
C ARG A 50 -22.05 -31.19 9.35
N SER A 51 -22.87 -30.21 9.76
CA SER A 51 -24.19 -29.97 9.16
C SER A 51 -24.13 -29.30 7.79
N ILE A 52 -22.96 -28.79 7.37
CA ILE A 52 -22.78 -28.12 6.10
C ILE A 52 -22.79 -29.13 4.96
N ASP A 53 -23.74 -29.03 4.05
CA ASP A 53 -23.65 -29.68 2.74
C ASP A 53 -22.63 -28.93 1.89
N TRP A 54 -21.41 -29.42 1.88
CA TRP A 54 -20.30 -28.78 1.16
C TRP A 54 -20.53 -28.76 -0.37
N ALA A 55 -21.24 -29.74 -0.93
CA ALA A 55 -21.53 -29.76 -2.35
C ALA A 55 -22.52 -28.64 -2.71
N ASP A 56 -23.58 -28.49 -1.89
CA ASP A 56 -24.54 -27.40 -2.03
C ASP A 56 -23.90 -26.03 -1.80
N TYR A 57 -23.12 -25.89 -0.73
CA TYR A 57 -22.37 -24.65 -0.43
C TYR A 57 -21.49 -24.22 -1.60
N TRP A 58 -20.69 -25.13 -2.16
CA TRP A 58 -19.80 -24.81 -3.28
C TRP A 58 -20.61 -24.41 -4.52
N LYS A 59 -21.64 -25.18 -4.85
CA LYS A 59 -22.43 -24.99 -6.08
C LYS A 59 -23.32 -23.76 -6.02
N ASN A 60 -23.99 -23.52 -4.89
CA ASN A 60 -25.08 -22.55 -4.78
C ASN A 60 -24.69 -21.27 -4.03
N VAL A 61 -23.62 -21.28 -3.25
CA VAL A 61 -23.13 -20.11 -2.50
C VAL A 61 -21.78 -19.65 -3.01
N HIS A 62 -20.75 -20.47 -2.93
CA HIS A 62 -19.37 -20.05 -3.17
C HIS A 62 -19.09 -19.72 -4.65
N LEU A 63 -19.40 -20.62 -5.55
CA LEU A 63 -19.18 -20.41 -6.99
C LEU A 63 -20.01 -19.23 -7.58
N PRO A 64 -21.29 -19.03 -7.21
CA PRO A 64 -22.03 -17.84 -7.62
C PRO A 64 -21.45 -16.55 -7.05
N ALA A 65 -21.01 -16.54 -5.79
CA ALA A 65 -20.33 -15.40 -5.19
C ALA A 65 -19.05 -15.03 -5.95
N LEU A 66 -18.18 -16.01 -6.24
CA LEU A 66 -16.99 -15.82 -7.07
C LEU A 66 -17.33 -15.30 -8.46
N THR A 67 -18.39 -15.83 -9.09
CA THR A 67 -18.84 -15.40 -10.41
C THR A 67 -19.32 -13.94 -10.39
N THR A 68 -20.01 -13.55 -9.34
CA THR A 68 -20.48 -12.17 -9.13
C THR A 68 -19.29 -11.21 -8.92
N MET A 69 -18.32 -11.61 -8.10
CA MET A 69 -17.07 -10.86 -7.92
C MET A 69 -16.28 -10.73 -9.23
N THR A 70 -16.13 -11.81 -10.00
CA THR A 70 -15.43 -11.79 -11.29
C THR A 70 -16.16 -10.93 -12.33
N LYS A 71 -17.49 -10.91 -12.34
CA LYS A 71 -18.29 -10.03 -13.22
C LYS A 71 -18.16 -8.57 -12.81
N ALA A 72 -18.17 -8.27 -11.50
CA ALA A 72 -17.91 -6.93 -10.99
C ALA A 72 -16.50 -6.45 -11.36
N TYR A 73 -15.49 -7.29 -11.15
CA TYR A 73 -14.10 -7.05 -11.60
C TYR A 73 -14.00 -6.88 -13.12
N GLY A 74 -14.67 -7.71 -13.90
CA GLY A 74 -14.70 -7.64 -15.36
C GLY A 74 -15.37 -6.35 -15.87
N ARG A 75 -16.40 -5.83 -15.19
CA ARG A 75 -17.03 -4.54 -15.51
C ARG A 75 -16.09 -3.36 -15.21
N LEU A 76 -15.37 -3.39 -14.07
CA LEU A 76 -14.35 -2.41 -13.74
C LEU A 76 -13.19 -2.43 -14.76
N GLN A 77 -12.75 -3.63 -15.18
CA GLN A 77 -11.72 -3.78 -16.22
C GLN A 77 -12.24 -3.35 -17.62
N ALA A 78 -13.49 -3.60 -17.95
CA ALA A 78 -14.07 -3.19 -19.24
C ALA A 78 -14.24 -1.67 -19.31
N ALA A 79 -14.56 -1.01 -18.19
CA ALA A 79 -14.57 0.45 -18.09
C ALA A 79 -13.16 1.02 -18.29
N SER A 80 -12.12 0.36 -17.75
CA SER A 80 -10.71 0.70 -17.97
C SER A 80 -10.26 0.46 -19.42
N LYS A 81 -10.68 -0.66 -20.05
CA LYS A 81 -10.35 -0.97 -21.47
C LYS A 81 -10.92 0.00 -22.48
N ARG A 82 -12.04 0.64 -22.21
CA ARG A 82 -12.65 1.65 -23.10
C ARG A 82 -11.92 2.99 -23.11
N ARG A 83 -11.01 3.20 -22.15
CA ARG A 83 -10.17 4.40 -22.02
C ARG A 83 -8.76 4.08 -22.50
N GLY A 84 -8.60 3.87 -23.81
CA GLY A 84 -7.31 3.61 -24.43
C GLY A 84 -6.34 4.78 -24.32
N THR A 85 -5.13 4.45 -24.23
CA THR A 85 -3.77 5.00 -24.37
C THR A 85 -3.55 6.32 -25.12
N THR A 86 -4.49 7.21 -25.23
CA THR A 86 -4.26 8.62 -25.61
C THR A 86 -4.15 9.44 -24.33
N ARG A 87 -3.12 10.24 -24.22
CA ARG A 87 -2.95 11.30 -23.21
C ARG A 87 -4.18 12.23 -23.26
N ARG A 88 -5.32 11.73 -22.76
CA ARG A 88 -6.51 12.54 -22.57
C ARG A 88 -6.24 13.45 -21.41
N GLY A 89 -6.55 14.73 -21.55
CA GLY A 89 -6.56 15.67 -20.44
C GLY A 89 -7.36 15.09 -19.27
N LEU A 90 -6.97 15.42 -18.05
CA LEU A 90 -7.66 14.99 -16.84
C LEU A 90 -9.11 15.48 -16.90
N SER A 91 -10.04 14.65 -16.44
CA SER A 91 -11.43 15.10 -16.29
C SER A 91 -11.50 16.08 -15.11
N GLU A 92 -12.08 17.26 -15.29
CA GLU A 92 -12.31 18.21 -14.19
C GLU A 92 -13.27 17.64 -13.14
N GLY A 93 -13.05 17.99 -11.87
CA GLY A 93 -13.94 17.58 -10.80
C GLY A 93 -13.35 17.76 -9.40
N THR A 94 -14.14 18.28 -8.48
CA THR A 94 -13.78 18.44 -7.06
C THR A 94 -14.04 17.18 -6.23
N ASP A 95 -14.72 16.21 -6.79
CA ASP A 95 -15.02 14.90 -6.22
C ASP A 95 -13.96 13.83 -6.59
N VAL A 96 -12.83 14.25 -7.15
CA VAL A 96 -11.76 13.37 -7.65
C VAL A 96 -10.52 13.46 -6.77
N LEU A 97 -9.96 12.31 -6.38
CA LEU A 97 -8.67 12.22 -5.71
C LEU A 97 -7.57 11.95 -6.73
N ALA A 98 -6.39 12.54 -6.47
CA ALA A 98 -5.13 12.15 -7.08
C ALA A 98 -4.18 11.70 -5.97
N VAL A 99 -4.02 10.39 -5.83
CA VAL A 99 -3.27 9.77 -4.74
C VAL A 99 -1.90 9.34 -5.23
N PHE A 100 -0.86 9.74 -4.51
CA PHE A 100 0.53 9.49 -4.86
C PHE A 100 1.23 8.72 -3.75
N ASP A 101 1.95 7.67 -4.09
CA ASP A 101 3.01 7.15 -3.24
C ASP A 101 4.24 8.05 -3.31
N LEU A 102 5.11 8.01 -2.29
CA LEU A 102 6.28 8.88 -2.21
C LEU A 102 7.53 8.20 -2.80
N GLU A 103 7.99 7.15 -2.13
CA GLU A 103 9.27 6.50 -2.41
C GLU A 103 9.23 5.75 -3.73
N GLY A 104 10.12 6.09 -4.66
CA GLY A 104 10.15 5.48 -6.00
C GLY A 104 9.16 6.11 -6.97
N THR A 105 8.08 6.72 -6.48
CA THR A 105 7.04 7.39 -7.27
C THR A 105 7.30 8.90 -7.42
N VAL A 106 7.04 9.68 -6.39
CA VAL A 106 7.24 11.14 -6.40
C VAL A 106 8.70 11.49 -6.17
N LEU A 107 9.37 10.72 -5.31
CA LEU A 107 10.74 10.95 -4.89
C LEU A 107 11.66 9.81 -5.38
N ASP A 108 12.77 10.15 -6.01
CA ASP A 108 13.81 9.17 -6.38
C ASP A 108 14.64 8.74 -5.16
N SER A 109 13.98 8.11 -4.20
CA SER A 109 14.56 7.69 -2.95
C SER A 109 13.82 6.47 -2.38
N THR A 110 14.35 5.92 -1.29
CA THR A 110 13.73 4.88 -0.47
C THR A 110 13.77 5.28 1.00
N VAL A 111 12.93 4.68 1.84
CA VAL A 111 12.93 4.91 3.30
C VAL A 111 14.33 4.67 3.89
N ILE A 112 15.06 3.65 3.41
CA ILE A 112 16.42 3.35 3.83
C ILE A 112 17.39 4.47 3.43
N ARG A 113 17.30 4.95 2.18
CA ARG A 113 18.18 6.03 1.69
C ARG A 113 17.94 7.33 2.45
N GLN A 114 16.70 7.70 2.72
CA GLN A 114 16.34 8.87 3.53
C GLN A 114 16.93 8.77 4.95
N TYR A 115 16.80 7.60 5.59
CA TYR A 115 17.42 7.33 6.89
C TYR A 115 18.93 7.52 6.84
N LEU A 116 19.63 6.92 5.88
CA LEU A 116 21.07 7.04 5.74
C LEU A 116 21.53 8.48 5.50
N GLN A 117 20.79 9.25 4.70
CA GLN A 117 21.05 10.67 4.47
C GLN A 117 20.93 11.47 5.77
N LEU A 118 19.88 11.22 6.57
CA LEU A 118 19.73 11.84 7.89
C LEU A 118 20.90 11.45 8.82
N ARG A 119 21.17 10.15 8.96
CA ARG A 119 22.22 9.66 9.88
C ARG A 119 23.60 10.16 9.51
N ARG A 120 23.91 10.25 8.22
CA ARG A 120 25.18 10.83 7.75
C ARG A 120 25.39 12.27 8.22
N ARG A 121 24.30 13.04 8.39
CA ARG A 121 24.33 14.44 8.82
C ARG A 121 24.26 14.61 10.33
N THR A 122 23.74 13.62 11.04
CA THR A 122 23.48 13.70 12.49
C THR A 122 24.45 12.87 13.33
N LEU A 123 25.13 11.87 12.73
CA LEU A 123 26.12 11.06 13.41
C LEU A 123 27.54 11.63 13.27
N HIS A 124 28.32 11.51 14.34
CA HIS A 124 29.75 11.74 14.28
C HIS A 124 30.42 10.75 13.32
N LEU A 125 31.36 11.23 12.50
CA LEU A 125 32.03 10.44 11.45
C LEU A 125 32.58 9.09 11.95
N ALA A 126 33.13 9.05 13.17
CA ALA A 126 33.66 7.84 13.77
C ALA A 126 32.60 6.74 14.02
N LYS A 127 31.32 7.10 14.15
CA LYS A 127 30.23 6.14 14.38
C LYS A 127 29.60 5.64 13.08
N TRP A 128 29.91 6.28 11.96
CA TRP A 128 29.31 5.97 10.66
C TRP A 128 29.57 4.54 10.18
N PRO A 129 30.84 3.99 10.26
CA PRO A 129 31.08 2.62 9.85
C PRO A 129 30.27 1.59 10.65
N ALA A 130 30.11 1.81 11.95
CA ALA A 130 29.31 0.93 12.82
C ALA A 130 27.81 0.98 12.43
N GLU A 131 27.29 2.16 12.13
CA GLU A 131 25.89 2.34 11.68
C GLU A 131 25.63 1.58 10.37
N VAL A 132 26.54 1.69 9.40
CA VAL A 132 26.41 0.99 8.12
C VAL A 132 26.55 -0.53 8.32
N ALA A 133 27.49 -0.98 9.12
CA ALA A 133 27.70 -2.41 9.42
C ALA A 133 26.45 -3.01 10.09
N ASP A 134 25.85 -2.30 11.04
CA ASP A 134 24.64 -2.73 11.72
C ASP A 134 23.43 -2.76 10.75
N LEU A 135 23.29 -1.79 9.85
CA LEU A 135 22.26 -1.81 8.82
C LEU A 135 22.42 -3.02 7.89
N VAL A 136 23.65 -3.30 7.44
CA VAL A 136 23.95 -4.45 6.57
C VAL A 136 23.68 -5.77 7.29
N SER A 137 24.09 -5.91 8.54
CA SER A 137 23.83 -7.11 9.34
C SER A 137 22.35 -7.35 9.60
N SER A 138 21.55 -6.29 9.68
CA SER A 138 20.11 -6.35 9.85
C SER A 138 19.33 -6.61 8.54
N ALA A 139 19.99 -6.48 7.37
CA ALA A 139 19.35 -6.61 6.07
C ALA A 139 18.58 -7.95 5.87
N PRO A 140 19.10 -9.13 6.28
CA PRO A 140 18.33 -10.38 6.17
C PRO A 140 17.03 -10.36 6.98
N THR A 141 17.03 -9.73 8.15
CA THR A 141 15.86 -9.57 9.01
C THR A 141 14.82 -8.66 8.34
N TYR A 142 15.27 -7.55 7.76
CA TYR A 142 14.38 -6.63 7.03
C TYR A 142 13.79 -7.27 5.78
N LEU A 143 14.59 -8.01 5.00
CA LEU A 143 14.10 -8.73 3.82
C LEU A 143 13.09 -9.82 4.19
N LYS A 144 13.29 -10.50 5.32
CA LYS A 144 12.33 -11.49 5.82
C LYS A 144 11.02 -10.83 6.27
N ALA A 145 11.12 -9.71 6.98
CA ALA A 145 9.95 -8.93 7.41
C ALA A 145 9.18 -8.40 6.21
N GLU A 146 9.85 -7.79 5.23
CA GLU A 146 9.25 -7.27 3.99
C GLU A 146 8.49 -8.34 3.20
N LYS A 147 9.06 -9.55 3.09
CA LYS A 147 8.40 -10.68 2.41
C LYS A 147 7.17 -11.20 3.14
N ARG A 148 7.10 -11.01 4.45
CA ARG A 148 6.02 -11.49 5.30
C ARG A 148 4.91 -10.47 5.44
N ASP A 149 5.26 -9.24 5.76
CA ASP A 149 4.36 -8.12 5.99
C ASP A 149 5.15 -6.80 5.92
N ARG A 150 4.77 -5.92 5.01
CA ARG A 150 5.46 -4.62 4.85
C ARG A 150 5.34 -3.75 6.09
N GLY A 151 4.24 -3.83 6.82
CA GLY A 151 4.06 -3.14 8.10
C GLY A 151 5.03 -3.65 9.17
N GLU A 152 5.35 -4.94 9.17
CA GLU A 152 6.39 -5.52 10.04
C GLU A 152 7.77 -4.94 9.69
N PHE A 153 8.10 -4.85 8.41
CA PHE A 153 9.32 -4.19 7.96
C PHE A 153 9.39 -2.74 8.41
N ILE A 154 8.35 -1.93 8.15
CA ILE A 154 8.32 -0.52 8.55
C ILE A 154 8.49 -0.38 10.07
N ARG A 155 7.74 -1.15 10.87
CA ARG A 155 7.88 -1.11 12.34
C ARG A 155 9.31 -1.48 12.80
N ALA A 156 9.89 -2.52 12.22
CA ALA A 156 11.25 -2.96 12.55
C ALA A 156 12.28 -1.90 12.14
N PHE A 157 12.11 -1.29 10.97
CA PHE A 157 13.02 -0.27 10.47
C PHE A 157 12.94 1.04 11.28
N MET A 158 11.74 1.45 11.71
CA MET A 158 11.55 2.67 12.50
C MET A 158 12.27 2.62 13.87
N ARG A 159 12.59 1.43 14.40
CA ARG A 159 13.43 1.28 15.60
C ARG A 159 14.79 1.95 15.47
N ARG A 160 15.30 2.10 14.26
CA ARG A 160 16.58 2.78 14.02
C ARG A 160 16.57 4.27 14.36
N TYR A 161 15.39 4.87 14.45
CA TYR A 161 15.25 6.25 14.90
C TYR A 161 15.28 6.41 16.43
N GLN A 162 15.33 5.30 17.18
CA GLN A 162 15.41 5.35 18.64
C GLN A 162 16.63 6.16 19.10
N GLY A 163 16.40 7.09 20.02
CA GLY A 163 17.44 7.95 20.57
C GLY A 163 17.85 9.12 19.67
N VAL A 164 17.20 9.31 18.51
CA VAL A 164 17.48 10.46 17.64
C VAL A 164 16.68 11.66 18.16
N PRO A 165 17.33 12.80 18.46
CA PRO A 165 16.62 14.01 18.86
C PRO A 165 15.73 14.54 17.74
N ALA A 166 14.44 14.72 17.98
CA ALA A 166 13.50 15.19 16.98
C ALA A 166 13.82 16.61 16.50
N GLY A 167 14.32 17.47 17.38
CA GLY A 167 14.80 18.83 17.05
C GLY A 167 15.89 18.80 15.99
N THR A 168 16.88 17.88 16.12
CA THR A 168 17.94 17.72 15.13
C THR A 168 17.36 17.29 13.76
N VAL A 169 16.36 16.41 13.75
CA VAL A 169 15.73 16.01 12.50
C VAL A 169 15.01 17.19 11.85
N ARG A 170 14.26 17.99 12.63
CA ARG A 170 13.58 19.21 12.14
C ARG A 170 14.56 20.22 11.56
N GLU A 171 15.69 20.45 12.22
CA GLU A 171 16.74 21.33 11.69
C GLU A 171 17.31 20.84 10.36
N GLN A 172 17.62 19.54 10.25
CA GLN A 172 18.13 18.97 9.00
C GLN A 172 17.09 19.03 7.87
N VAL A 173 15.84 18.80 8.18
CA VAL A 173 14.70 18.84 7.24
C VAL A 173 14.42 20.29 6.80
N ALA A 174 14.48 21.25 7.69
CA ALA A 174 14.36 22.67 7.34
C ALA A 174 15.53 23.19 6.50
N GLY A 175 16.67 22.52 6.55
CA GLY A 175 17.91 22.90 5.87
C GLY A 175 18.37 21.87 4.83
N PRO A 176 19.63 21.37 4.96
CA PRO A 176 20.29 20.63 3.90
C PRO A 176 19.61 19.33 3.48
N LEU A 177 18.99 18.61 4.41
CA LEU A 177 18.28 17.35 4.08
C LEU A 177 17.04 17.65 3.24
N GLY A 178 16.28 18.70 3.59
CA GLY A 178 15.11 19.12 2.82
C GLY A 178 15.47 19.59 1.41
N GLU A 179 16.63 20.26 1.25
CA GLU A 179 17.15 20.60 -0.07
C GLU A 179 17.49 19.37 -0.90
N ASP A 180 18.16 18.38 -0.29
CA ASP A 180 18.45 17.11 -0.97
C ASP A 180 17.16 16.41 -1.40
N MET A 181 16.15 16.39 -0.55
CA MET A 181 14.86 15.79 -0.89
C MET A 181 14.19 16.51 -2.06
N ARG A 182 14.17 17.83 -2.08
CA ARG A 182 13.63 18.60 -3.21
C ARG A 182 14.35 18.33 -4.52
N ARG A 183 15.68 18.10 -4.48
CA ARG A 183 16.47 17.71 -5.68
C ARG A 183 16.14 16.32 -6.20
N LEU A 184 15.61 15.44 -5.34
CA LEU A 184 15.23 14.07 -5.70
C LEU A 184 13.77 13.96 -6.19
N LEU A 185 13.02 15.07 -6.18
CA LEU A 185 11.68 15.09 -6.76
C LEU A 185 11.75 14.81 -8.26
N ARG A 186 10.91 13.91 -8.72
CA ARG A 186 10.82 13.56 -10.14
C ARG A 186 10.06 14.65 -10.89
N PRO A 187 10.61 15.23 -11.98
CA PRO A 187 9.93 16.27 -12.75
C PRO A 187 8.56 15.84 -13.27
N GLY A 188 8.43 14.57 -13.68
CA GLY A 188 7.14 14.01 -14.12
C GLY A 188 6.09 14.00 -13.01
N ALA A 189 6.48 13.77 -11.74
CA ALA A 189 5.59 13.85 -10.59
C ALA A 189 5.10 15.29 -10.37
N LEU A 190 6.01 16.27 -10.38
CA LEU A 190 5.64 17.68 -10.21
C LEU A 190 4.65 18.14 -11.27
N SER A 191 4.93 17.84 -12.54
CA SER A 191 4.00 18.16 -13.64
C SER A 191 2.63 17.50 -13.44
N ARG A 192 2.60 16.25 -13.01
CA ARG A 192 1.34 15.52 -12.79
C ARG A 192 0.53 16.06 -11.62
N ILE A 193 1.20 16.45 -10.52
CA ILE A 193 0.53 17.09 -9.37
C ILE A 193 -0.11 18.43 -9.80
N GLU A 194 0.60 19.25 -10.58
CA GLU A 194 0.08 20.51 -11.08
C GLU A 194 -1.11 20.31 -12.05
N GLU A 195 -1.03 19.32 -12.95
CA GLU A 195 -2.14 18.95 -13.83
C GLU A 195 -3.41 18.58 -13.02
N HIS A 196 -3.25 17.81 -11.95
CA HIS A 196 -4.38 17.45 -11.07
C HIS A 196 -4.95 18.66 -10.34
N ARG A 197 -4.10 19.53 -9.81
CA ARG A 197 -4.53 20.76 -9.16
C ARG A 197 -5.30 21.66 -10.12
N ALA A 198 -4.79 21.83 -11.35
CA ALA A 198 -5.47 22.60 -12.38
C ALA A 198 -6.82 22.03 -12.80
N ALA A 199 -7.00 20.70 -12.69
CA ALA A 199 -8.27 20.01 -12.93
C ALA A 199 -9.25 20.05 -11.73
N GLY A 200 -8.86 20.68 -10.61
CA GLY A 200 -9.66 20.77 -9.40
C GLY A 200 -9.66 19.50 -8.52
N HIS A 201 -8.75 18.57 -8.76
CA HIS A 201 -8.63 17.34 -7.99
C HIS A 201 -7.95 17.59 -6.66
N ARG A 202 -8.36 16.86 -5.62
CA ARG A 202 -7.65 16.86 -4.33
C ARG A 202 -6.44 15.95 -4.41
N THR A 203 -5.26 16.52 -4.19
CA THR A 203 -3.98 15.80 -4.22
C THR A 203 -3.65 15.22 -2.86
N VAL A 204 -3.33 13.93 -2.78
CA VAL A 204 -3.07 13.21 -1.54
C VAL A 204 -1.74 12.45 -1.67
N LEU A 205 -0.82 12.69 -0.74
CA LEU A 205 0.39 11.89 -0.60
C LEU A 205 0.19 10.84 0.48
N VAL A 206 0.47 9.56 0.17
CA VAL A 206 0.43 8.47 1.15
C VAL A 206 1.78 7.76 1.16
N THR A 207 2.44 7.71 2.32
CA THR A 207 3.80 7.15 2.42
C THR A 207 4.00 6.32 3.68
N GLY A 208 4.91 5.35 3.62
CA GLY A 208 5.43 4.63 4.78
C GLY A 208 6.53 5.38 5.55
N SER A 209 7.00 6.53 5.05
CA SER A 209 7.97 7.38 5.74
C SER A 209 7.33 8.13 6.92
N ILE A 210 8.17 8.77 7.73
CA ILE A 210 7.69 9.60 8.86
C ILE A 210 7.39 11.04 8.41
N ASP A 211 6.38 11.64 9.03
CA ASP A 211 5.87 12.99 8.74
C ASP A 211 6.97 14.05 8.72
N LEU A 212 7.88 14.03 9.70
CA LEU A 212 9.02 14.95 9.76
C LEU A 212 9.90 14.92 8.51
N LEU A 213 10.11 13.77 7.90
CA LEU A 213 10.90 13.66 6.67
C LEU A 213 10.13 14.14 5.44
N VAL A 214 8.82 14.15 5.47
CA VAL A 214 7.97 14.56 4.34
C VAL A 214 7.69 16.07 4.35
N GLU A 215 7.86 16.74 5.47
CA GLU A 215 7.60 18.17 5.66
C GLU A 215 8.15 19.08 4.53
N PRO A 216 9.38 18.89 3.99
CA PRO A 216 9.93 19.74 2.93
C PRO A 216 9.12 19.80 1.64
N ILE A 217 8.29 18.78 1.40
CA ILE A 217 7.50 18.59 0.19
C ILE A 217 5.99 18.54 0.44
N ALA A 218 5.57 18.61 1.72
CA ALA A 218 4.16 18.53 2.11
C ALA A 218 3.29 19.58 1.42
N HIS A 219 3.84 20.77 1.16
CA HIS A 219 3.15 21.89 0.48
C HIS A 219 2.74 21.58 -0.97
N LEU A 220 3.29 20.50 -1.57
CA LEU A 220 2.91 20.02 -2.90
C LEU A 220 1.56 19.30 -2.92
N PHE A 221 1.00 18.97 -1.77
CA PHE A 221 -0.22 18.18 -1.67
C PHE A 221 -1.26 18.88 -0.77
N ASP A 222 -2.54 18.61 -1.04
CA ASP A 222 -3.63 19.09 -0.19
C ASP A 222 -3.77 18.28 1.10
N GLU A 223 -3.30 17.02 1.06
CA GLU A 223 -3.30 16.11 2.20
C GLU A 223 -2.03 15.25 2.20
N VAL A 224 -1.43 15.05 3.37
CA VAL A 224 -0.27 14.18 3.55
C VAL A 224 -0.55 13.16 4.64
N VAL A 225 -0.43 11.89 4.28
CA VAL A 225 -0.62 10.76 5.18
C VAL A 225 0.69 10.02 5.33
N ALA A 226 1.34 10.21 6.46
CA ALA A 226 2.65 9.66 6.79
C ALA A 226 2.64 9.05 8.20
N GLY A 227 3.63 8.21 8.50
CA GLY A 227 3.81 7.67 9.83
C GLY A 227 4.23 8.77 10.80
N ARG A 228 3.62 8.83 12.00
CA ARG A 228 4.07 9.73 13.07
C ARG A 228 4.93 8.97 14.06
N MET A 229 6.16 9.45 14.26
CA MET A 229 7.06 8.89 15.27
C MET A 229 6.59 9.31 16.66
N ASP A 230 6.60 8.36 17.61
CA ASP A 230 6.40 8.68 19.02
C ASP A 230 7.66 9.35 19.58
N GLU A 231 7.48 10.46 20.31
CA GLU A 231 8.53 11.27 20.91
C GLU A 231 8.33 11.35 22.44
N ARG A 232 9.43 11.24 23.18
CA ARG A 232 9.47 11.49 24.61
C ARG A 232 10.61 12.44 24.93
N ASP A 233 10.30 13.52 25.61
CA ASP A 233 11.28 14.57 25.97
C ASP A 233 12.09 15.08 24.78
N GLY A 234 11.43 15.19 23.60
CA GLY A 234 12.05 15.65 22.37
C GLY A 234 12.96 14.60 21.66
N VAL A 235 12.93 13.35 22.12
CA VAL A 235 13.72 12.25 21.55
C VAL A 235 12.78 11.19 20.96
N MET A 236 13.10 10.74 19.76
CA MET A 236 12.34 9.67 19.09
C MET A 236 12.49 8.34 19.82
N THR A 237 11.35 7.68 20.07
CA THR A 237 11.35 6.36 20.75
C THR A 237 11.65 5.20 19.81
N GLY A 238 11.62 5.41 18.50
CA GLY A 238 11.70 4.36 17.49
C GLY A 238 10.37 3.61 17.29
N TYR A 239 9.30 4.07 17.91
CA TYR A 239 7.95 3.53 17.75
C TYR A 239 7.08 4.51 16.97
N LEU A 240 6.18 4.00 16.14
CA LEU A 240 5.16 4.82 15.52
C LEU A 240 4.01 5.04 16.52
N ALA A 241 3.45 6.24 16.52
CA ALA A 241 2.29 6.60 17.34
C ALA A 241 0.98 5.90 16.91
N ALA A 242 0.95 5.38 15.67
CA ALA A 242 -0.14 4.59 15.12
C ALA A 242 0.43 3.49 14.20
N PRO A 243 -0.34 2.42 13.88
CA PRO A 243 0.08 1.42 12.91
C PRO A 243 0.44 2.04 11.56
N PRO A 244 1.49 1.57 10.87
CA PRO A 244 1.85 2.10 9.56
C PRO A 244 0.75 1.83 8.53
N LEU A 245 0.44 2.85 7.71
CA LEU A 245 -0.49 2.71 6.61
C LEU A 245 0.22 2.14 5.38
N VAL A 246 0.19 0.82 5.27
CA VAL A 246 0.79 0.06 4.17
C VAL A 246 -0.20 -1.00 3.69
N ASP A 247 0.00 -1.49 2.49
CA ASP A 247 -0.78 -2.58 1.90
C ASP A 247 -2.31 -2.39 2.07
N GLU A 248 -3.00 -3.35 2.64
CA GLU A 248 -4.44 -3.35 2.85
C GLU A 248 -4.93 -2.22 3.79
N ALA A 249 -4.12 -1.86 4.80
CA ALA A 249 -4.46 -0.75 5.71
C ALA A 249 -4.54 0.59 4.95
N ARG A 250 -3.67 0.80 3.94
CA ARG A 250 -3.71 1.96 3.05
C ARG A 250 -4.99 1.96 2.20
N ALA A 251 -5.37 0.79 1.66
CA ALA A 251 -6.59 0.64 0.89
C ALA A 251 -7.86 0.92 1.73
N GLN A 252 -7.90 0.43 2.96
CA GLN A 252 -9.03 0.68 3.88
C GLN A 252 -9.11 2.15 4.28
N TRP A 253 -7.98 2.77 4.60
CA TRP A 253 -7.92 4.19 4.91
C TRP A 253 -8.46 5.03 3.75
N LEU A 254 -8.02 4.72 2.53
CA LEU A 254 -8.41 5.45 1.33
C LEU A 254 -9.92 5.34 1.06
N LYS A 255 -10.51 4.15 1.22
CA LYS A 255 -11.98 3.98 1.11
C LYS A 255 -12.71 4.88 2.10
N LYS A 256 -12.31 4.84 3.37
CA LYS A 256 -12.91 5.66 4.42
C LYS A 256 -12.73 7.16 4.16
N TYR A 257 -11.55 7.57 3.71
CA TYR A 257 -11.27 8.97 3.37
C TYR A 257 -12.15 9.44 2.20
N ALA A 258 -12.29 8.63 1.17
CA ALA A 258 -13.15 8.93 0.03
C ALA A 258 -14.64 9.03 0.43
N GLU A 259 -15.13 8.10 1.22
CA GLU A 259 -16.51 8.11 1.73
C GLU A 259 -16.79 9.37 2.56
N GLN A 260 -15.88 9.73 3.47
CA GLN A 260 -16.02 10.90 4.35
C GLN A 260 -15.96 12.23 3.60
N GLY A 261 -15.15 12.29 2.55
CA GLY A 261 -14.96 13.50 1.74
C GLY A 261 -15.89 13.59 0.53
N GLY A 262 -16.70 12.57 0.27
CA GLY A 262 -17.58 12.52 -0.92
C GLY A 262 -16.82 12.36 -2.24
N TYR A 263 -15.64 11.72 -2.20
CA TYR A 263 -14.81 11.49 -3.39
C TYR A 263 -15.19 10.19 -4.11
N ASP A 264 -15.20 10.22 -5.43
CA ASP A 264 -15.47 9.05 -6.28
C ASP A 264 -14.17 8.36 -6.68
N LEU A 265 -13.85 7.23 -6.04
CA LEU A 265 -12.66 6.43 -6.36
C LEU A 265 -12.67 5.89 -7.80
N SER A 266 -13.85 5.69 -8.40
CA SER A 266 -13.97 5.21 -9.79
C SER A 266 -13.54 6.26 -10.82
N ARG A 267 -13.48 7.54 -10.43
CA ARG A 267 -12.99 8.67 -11.21
C ARG A 267 -11.60 9.11 -10.80
N SER A 268 -11.11 8.62 -9.66
CA SER A 268 -9.88 9.03 -9.02
C SER A 268 -8.65 8.36 -9.62
N TYR A 269 -7.50 8.98 -9.41
CA TYR A 269 -6.21 8.63 -9.98
C TYR A 269 -5.27 8.14 -8.88
N GLY A 270 -4.49 7.10 -9.17
CA GLY A 270 -3.48 6.56 -8.25
C GLY A 270 -2.15 6.35 -8.92
N TYR A 271 -1.05 6.72 -8.24
CA TYR A 271 0.31 6.64 -8.75
C TYR A 271 1.20 5.90 -7.75
N GLY A 272 1.78 4.77 -8.16
CA GLY A 272 2.64 3.94 -7.34
C GLY A 272 3.69 3.20 -8.16
N ASP A 273 4.79 2.75 -7.51
CA ASP A 273 5.94 2.11 -8.14
C ASP A 273 6.14 0.65 -7.72
N SER A 274 5.52 0.22 -6.64
CA SER A 274 5.78 -1.08 -6.03
C SER A 274 4.54 -1.97 -5.98
N HIS A 275 4.74 -3.28 -5.96
CA HIS A 275 3.64 -4.24 -5.80
C HIS A 275 2.86 -4.04 -4.48
N ALA A 276 3.48 -3.48 -3.47
CA ALA A 276 2.82 -3.10 -2.22
C ALA A 276 1.69 -2.09 -2.42
N ASP A 277 1.73 -1.31 -3.52
CA ASP A 277 0.68 -0.34 -3.84
C ASP A 277 -0.53 -0.96 -4.54
N ALA A 278 -0.42 -2.22 -4.96
CA ALA A 278 -1.45 -2.89 -5.77
C ALA A 278 -2.83 -2.88 -5.11
N SER A 279 -2.91 -3.07 -3.78
CA SER A 279 -4.16 -3.14 -3.04
C SER A 279 -4.99 -1.86 -3.16
N TRP A 280 -4.37 -0.70 -3.09
CA TRP A 280 -5.06 0.58 -3.19
C TRP A 280 -5.14 1.10 -4.63
N LEU A 281 -4.16 0.81 -5.50
CA LEU A 281 -4.24 1.12 -6.94
C LEU A 281 -5.44 0.43 -7.60
N LEU A 282 -5.78 -0.79 -7.17
CA LEU A 282 -6.96 -1.53 -7.64
C LEU A 282 -8.29 -0.85 -7.31
N LEU A 283 -8.34 0.05 -6.34
CA LEU A 283 -9.53 0.83 -5.99
C LEU A 283 -9.77 2.00 -6.92
N MET A 284 -8.71 2.47 -7.60
CA MET A 284 -8.76 3.66 -8.44
C MET A 284 -9.36 3.36 -9.81
N GLY A 285 -10.18 4.27 -10.31
CA GLY A 285 -10.66 4.20 -11.68
C GLY A 285 -9.55 4.45 -12.71
N HIS A 286 -8.50 5.17 -12.30
CA HIS A 286 -7.34 5.51 -13.13
C HIS A 286 -6.02 5.19 -12.40
N PRO A 287 -5.66 3.90 -12.25
CA PRO A 287 -4.38 3.52 -11.70
C PRO A 287 -3.25 3.73 -12.72
N TYR A 288 -2.16 4.31 -12.28
CA TYR A 288 -0.92 4.50 -13.02
C TYR A 288 0.23 3.85 -12.26
N THR A 289 1.13 3.20 -12.98
CA THR A 289 2.36 2.68 -12.40
C THR A 289 3.54 3.51 -12.88
N VAL A 290 4.37 3.92 -11.95
CA VAL A 290 5.52 4.81 -12.20
C VAL A 290 6.80 4.05 -11.94
N ASN A 291 7.65 3.87 -12.95
CA ASN A 291 8.91 3.11 -12.83
C ASN A 291 8.76 1.79 -12.04
N PRO A 292 7.73 0.96 -12.32
CA PRO A 292 7.29 -0.11 -11.43
C PRO A 292 8.33 -1.20 -11.22
N ASP A 293 8.30 -1.82 -10.05
CA ASP A 293 8.98 -3.08 -9.80
C ASP A 293 8.43 -4.19 -10.72
N LEU A 294 9.15 -5.30 -10.85
CA LEU A 294 8.76 -6.37 -11.77
C LEU A 294 7.39 -6.99 -11.46
N PRO A 295 7.00 -7.24 -10.20
CA PRO A 295 5.66 -7.72 -9.88
C PRO A 295 4.56 -6.73 -10.26
N LEU A 296 4.71 -5.43 -9.92
CA LEU A 296 3.74 -4.40 -10.29
C LEU A 296 3.69 -4.19 -11.82
N TYR A 297 4.84 -4.23 -12.51
CA TYR A 297 4.90 -4.18 -13.97
C TYR A 297 4.06 -5.30 -14.61
N ARG A 298 4.18 -6.53 -14.11
CA ARG A 298 3.38 -7.68 -14.59
C ARG A 298 1.89 -7.47 -14.35
N LEU A 299 1.53 -6.95 -13.16
CA LEU A 299 0.15 -6.62 -12.81
C LEU A 299 -0.41 -5.52 -13.72
N ALA A 300 0.34 -4.45 -13.94
CA ALA A 300 -0.03 -3.34 -14.82
C ALA A 300 -0.26 -3.84 -16.25
N ARG A 301 0.65 -4.66 -16.80
CA ARG A 301 0.49 -5.26 -18.13
C ARG A 301 -0.75 -6.13 -18.23
N LYS A 302 -1.04 -6.92 -17.18
CA LYS A 302 -2.23 -7.77 -17.12
C LYS A 302 -3.54 -6.97 -17.10
N ASN A 303 -3.54 -5.86 -16.38
CA ASN A 303 -4.72 -5.01 -16.19
C ASN A 303 -4.79 -3.85 -17.20
N HIS A 304 -3.83 -3.75 -18.12
CA HIS A 304 -3.71 -2.65 -19.08
C HIS A 304 -3.61 -1.27 -18.41
N TRP A 305 -2.96 -1.21 -17.25
CA TRP A 305 -2.67 0.06 -16.59
C TRP A 305 -1.57 0.82 -17.34
N PRO A 306 -1.65 2.14 -17.42
CA PRO A 306 -0.56 2.95 -17.92
C PRO A 306 0.72 2.75 -17.10
N ILE A 307 1.84 2.66 -17.81
CA ILE A 307 3.18 2.56 -17.22
C ILE A 307 3.91 3.82 -17.63
N GLU A 308 4.27 4.65 -16.67
CA GLU A 308 4.96 5.91 -16.91
C GLU A 308 6.41 5.82 -16.42
N ASP A 309 7.30 6.48 -17.14
CA ASP A 309 8.69 6.68 -16.74
C ASP A 309 8.87 8.14 -16.33
N TRP A 310 9.04 8.38 -15.03
CA TRP A 310 9.30 9.70 -14.45
C TRP A 310 10.76 9.88 -14.04
N LYS A 311 11.64 9.04 -14.58
CA LYS A 311 13.06 9.22 -14.35
C LYS A 311 13.46 10.63 -14.80
N THR A 312 14.36 11.23 -14.04
CA THR A 312 14.94 12.52 -14.37
C THR A 312 15.44 12.53 -15.80
N ALA A 313 15.09 13.59 -16.54
CA ALA A 313 15.65 13.86 -17.85
C ALA A 313 17.17 14.07 -17.78
#